data_4381c4e8e033f2f38e1e6efb14d90a46
#
_entry.id   4381c4e8e033f2f38e1e6efb14d90a46
#
_cell.length_a   1.000
_cell.length_b   1.000
_cell.length_c   1.000
_cell.angle_alpha   90.00
_cell.angle_beta   90.00
_cell.angle_gamma   90.00
#
_symmetry.space_group_name_H-M   'P 1'
#
loop_
_entity.id
_entity.type
_entity.pdbx_description
1 polymer ?
#
loop_
_entity_poly.entity_id
_entity_poly.type
_entity_poly.pdbx_seq_one_letter_code
_entity_poly.pdbx_strand_id
1 'polypeptide(L)'
;VSSFLFLFLATSVAPITTAQDRKRSRFGRKARSAAIVGGATAVGAAAGGASGAAITGGGAAIYAANRPAARRHFKKRNRRIATVAGGTVAGAGLGAAVGGKKAAAIGAGVGAAGSYLYTRKSSSYKNDERRYRRRSSVARRQ
;
A
#
# COMPACT_ATOMS: atom_id res chain seq x y z
N VAL A 1 34.92 9.65 3.54
CA VAL A 1 33.74 8.82 3.89
C VAL A 1 32.45 9.39 3.26
N SER A 2 32.32 10.73 3.17
CA SER A 2 31.11 11.40 2.62
C SER A 2 30.89 11.17 1.12
N SER A 3 31.97 11.00 0.33
CA SER A 3 31.84 10.84 -1.13
C SER A 3 31.22 9.48 -1.54
N PHE A 4 31.43 8.43 -0.74
CA PHE A 4 30.84 7.11 -1.00
C PHE A 4 29.33 7.09 -0.77
N LEU A 5 28.84 7.86 0.20
CA LEU A 5 27.40 7.96 0.51
C LEU A 5 26.63 8.63 -0.64
N PHE A 6 27.19 9.65 -1.26
CA PHE A 6 26.58 10.33 -2.42
C PHE A 6 26.53 9.44 -3.66
N LEU A 7 27.56 8.64 -3.89
CA LEU A 7 27.58 7.71 -5.04
C LEU A 7 26.53 6.60 -4.89
N PHE A 8 26.30 6.13 -3.66
CA PHE A 8 25.29 5.10 -3.37
C PHE A 8 23.86 5.62 -3.52
N LEU A 9 23.61 6.89 -3.18
CA LEU A 9 22.29 7.52 -3.38
C LEU A 9 21.98 7.74 -4.87
N ALA A 10 22.99 8.09 -5.68
CA ALA A 10 22.81 8.34 -7.11
C ALA A 10 22.50 7.05 -7.90
N THR A 11 23.05 5.90 -7.51
CA THR A 11 22.81 4.62 -8.18
C THR A 11 21.45 3.98 -7.81
N SER A 12 20.88 4.34 -6.66
CA SER A 12 19.58 3.79 -6.25
C SER A 12 18.37 4.46 -6.92
N VAL A 13 18.55 5.66 -7.51
CA VAL A 13 17.46 6.40 -8.17
C VAL A 13 17.35 6.09 -9.68
N ALA A 14 18.42 5.62 -10.29
CA ALA A 14 18.48 5.38 -11.74
C ALA A 14 17.48 4.35 -12.30
N PRO A 15 17.13 3.24 -11.63
CA PRO A 15 16.20 2.26 -12.20
C PRO A 15 14.73 2.68 -12.13
N ILE A 16 14.36 3.73 -11.39
CA ILE A 16 12.96 4.14 -11.24
C ILE A 16 12.49 4.95 -12.45
N THR A 17 13.40 5.63 -13.16
CA THR A 17 13.05 6.52 -14.28
C THR A 17 12.85 5.79 -15.61
N THR A 18 13.41 4.61 -15.78
CA THR A 18 13.29 3.83 -17.03
C THR A 18 11.96 3.06 -17.16
N ALA A 19 11.16 2.98 -16.08
CA ALA A 19 9.86 2.31 -16.11
C ALA A 19 8.72 3.17 -16.70
N GLN A 20 9.01 4.38 -17.17
CA GLN A 20 8.02 5.32 -17.73
C GLN A 20 7.86 5.23 -19.25
N ASP A 21 8.38 4.19 -19.89
CA ASP A 21 8.12 4.00 -21.32
C ASP A 21 6.62 3.70 -21.53
N ARG A 22 5.94 4.70 -22.08
CA ARG A 22 4.48 4.75 -22.30
C ARG A 22 4.03 3.86 -23.46
N LYS A 23 4.55 2.67 -23.60
CA LYS A 23 3.87 1.65 -24.41
C LYS A 23 2.58 1.31 -23.71
N ARG A 24 1.43 1.59 -24.36
CA ARG A 24 0.10 1.16 -23.92
C ARG A 24 0.16 -0.30 -23.52
N SER A 25 0.41 -0.57 -22.23
CA SER A 25 0.58 -1.93 -21.75
C SER A 25 -0.76 -2.65 -21.92
N ARG A 26 -0.74 -3.76 -22.62
CA ARG A 26 -1.85 -4.72 -22.75
C ARG A 26 -2.27 -5.31 -21.38
N PHE A 27 -1.55 -4.97 -20.32
CA PHE A 27 -1.83 -5.39 -18.97
C PHE A 27 -3.09 -4.72 -18.44
N GLY A 28 -4.06 -5.54 -18.07
CA GLY A 28 -5.32 -5.09 -17.47
C GLY A 28 -5.07 -4.32 -16.16
N ARG A 29 -6.06 -3.55 -15.72
CA ARG A 29 -5.98 -2.70 -14.52
C ARG A 29 -5.56 -3.45 -13.25
N LYS A 30 -5.90 -4.75 -13.13
CA LYS A 30 -5.50 -5.63 -12.02
C LYS A 30 -3.99 -5.89 -12.05
N ALA A 31 -3.44 -6.16 -13.22
CA ALA A 31 -2.01 -6.41 -13.39
C ALA A 31 -1.15 -5.18 -13.06
N ARG A 32 -1.64 -3.96 -13.35
CA ARG A 32 -0.94 -2.72 -12.94
C ARG A 32 -0.85 -2.57 -11.41
N SER A 33 -1.90 -2.92 -10.69
CA SER A 33 -1.87 -2.88 -9.22
C SER A 33 -0.93 -3.91 -8.65
N ALA A 34 -0.91 -5.12 -9.22
CA ALA A 34 0.03 -6.18 -8.84
C ALA A 34 1.48 -5.79 -9.15
N ALA A 35 1.73 -5.16 -10.31
CA ALA A 35 3.06 -4.67 -10.69
C ALA A 35 3.58 -3.56 -9.75
N ILE A 36 2.71 -2.65 -9.29
CA ILE A 36 3.08 -1.62 -8.32
C ILE A 36 3.46 -2.24 -6.98
N VAL A 37 2.64 -3.17 -6.47
CA VAL A 37 2.91 -3.81 -5.18
C VAL A 37 4.15 -4.72 -5.30
N GLY A 38 4.23 -5.57 -6.32
CA GLY A 38 5.36 -6.45 -6.55
C GLY A 38 6.67 -5.71 -6.78
N GLY A 39 6.65 -4.66 -7.58
CA GLY A 39 7.82 -3.82 -7.86
C GLY A 39 8.32 -3.10 -6.60
N ALA A 40 7.44 -2.51 -5.82
CA ALA A 40 7.80 -1.88 -4.56
C ALA A 40 8.38 -2.88 -3.56
N THR A 41 7.79 -4.09 -3.47
CA THR A 41 8.27 -5.16 -2.58
C THR A 41 9.67 -5.62 -3.00
N ALA A 42 9.92 -5.80 -4.29
CA ALA A 42 11.21 -6.20 -4.80
C ALA A 42 12.30 -5.16 -4.52
N VAL A 43 12.02 -3.87 -4.74
CA VAL A 43 12.95 -2.77 -4.43
C VAL A 43 13.24 -2.73 -2.92
N GLY A 44 12.23 -2.88 -2.10
CA GLY A 44 12.38 -2.92 -0.65
C GLY A 44 13.19 -4.13 -0.17
N ALA A 45 12.99 -5.30 -0.80
CA ALA A 45 13.77 -6.50 -0.51
C ALA A 45 15.25 -6.32 -0.85
N ALA A 46 15.54 -5.70 -1.98
CA ALA A 46 16.91 -5.43 -2.43
C ALA A 46 17.63 -4.43 -1.49
N ALA A 47 16.93 -3.43 -0.96
CA ALA A 47 17.52 -2.39 -0.12
C ALA A 47 17.59 -2.76 1.36
N GLY A 48 16.64 -3.51 1.89
CA GLY A 48 16.48 -3.77 3.33
C GLY A 48 16.08 -5.21 3.67
N GLY A 49 16.30 -6.16 2.77
CA GLY A 49 15.94 -7.55 3.00
C GLY A 49 14.45 -7.73 3.29
N ALA A 50 14.12 -8.67 4.15
CA ALA A 50 12.73 -9.01 4.49
C ALA A 50 11.97 -7.84 5.12
N SER A 51 12.63 -7.04 5.98
CA SER A 51 12.01 -5.86 6.61
C SER A 51 11.74 -4.76 5.60
N GLY A 52 12.67 -4.49 4.69
CA GLY A 52 12.47 -3.54 3.62
C GLY A 52 11.32 -3.95 2.68
N ALA A 53 11.24 -5.23 2.31
CA ALA A 53 10.14 -5.79 1.53
C ALA A 53 8.78 -5.59 2.23
N ALA A 54 8.72 -5.84 3.53
CA ALA A 54 7.49 -5.69 4.31
C ALA A 54 7.03 -4.23 4.37
N ILE A 55 7.95 -3.28 4.59
CA ILE A 55 7.64 -1.86 4.65
C ILE A 55 7.10 -1.36 3.31
N THR A 56 7.84 -1.59 2.25
CA THR A 56 7.48 -1.10 0.92
C THR A 56 6.26 -1.81 0.33
N GLY A 57 6.19 -3.14 0.49
CA GLY A 57 5.06 -3.94 0.04
C GLY A 57 3.78 -3.60 0.79
N GLY A 58 3.84 -3.41 2.10
CA GLY A 58 2.72 -2.97 2.93
C GLY A 58 2.23 -1.58 2.53
N GLY A 59 3.15 -0.63 2.37
CA GLY A 59 2.84 0.73 1.92
C GLY A 59 2.22 0.76 0.52
N ALA A 60 2.77 0.00 -0.41
CA ALA A 60 2.25 -0.13 -1.77
C ALA A 60 0.86 -0.77 -1.79
N ALA A 61 0.58 -1.75 -0.93
CA ALA A 61 -0.74 -2.38 -0.79
C ALA A 61 -1.79 -1.36 -0.31
N ILE A 62 -1.45 -0.53 0.69
CA ILE A 62 -2.32 0.56 1.16
C ILE A 62 -2.61 1.53 0.02
N TYR A 63 -1.58 1.97 -0.69
CA TYR A 63 -1.72 2.87 -1.82
C TYR A 63 -2.61 2.27 -2.91
N ALA A 64 -2.35 1.03 -3.33
CA ALA A 64 -3.12 0.32 -4.35
C ALA A 64 -4.60 0.17 -3.96
N ALA A 65 -4.90 -0.13 -2.68
CA ALA A 65 -6.26 -0.26 -2.16
C ALA A 65 -7.03 1.08 -2.14
N ASN A 66 -6.33 2.20 -1.97
CA ASN A 66 -6.95 3.52 -1.84
C ASN A 66 -6.99 4.33 -3.13
N ARG A 67 -6.43 3.85 -4.23
CA ARG A 67 -6.49 4.51 -5.54
C ARG A 67 -7.94 4.69 -6.02
N PRO A 68 -8.25 5.77 -6.76
CA PRO A 68 -9.58 5.99 -7.34
C PRO A 68 -10.08 4.82 -8.21
N ALA A 69 -9.15 4.17 -8.95
CA ALA A 69 -9.46 2.98 -9.75
C ALA A 69 -9.91 1.79 -8.89
N ALA A 70 -9.27 1.56 -7.74
CA ALA A 70 -9.64 0.50 -6.81
C ALA A 70 -11.04 0.71 -6.22
N ARG A 71 -11.44 1.96 -5.99
CA ARG A 71 -12.78 2.31 -5.47
C ARG A 71 -13.91 1.88 -6.39
N ARG A 72 -13.66 1.82 -7.70
CA ARG A 72 -14.67 1.43 -8.70
C ARG A 72 -14.83 -0.09 -8.80
N HIS A 73 -13.79 -0.87 -8.48
CA HIS A 73 -13.74 -2.31 -8.72
C HIS A 73 -13.79 -3.17 -7.45
N PHE A 74 -13.36 -2.63 -6.32
CA PHE A 74 -13.33 -3.38 -5.06
C PHE A 74 -14.41 -2.90 -4.09
N LYS A 75 -15.11 -3.85 -3.47
CA LYS A 75 -16.04 -3.57 -2.39
C LYS A 75 -15.32 -2.86 -1.24
N LYS A 76 -16.01 -1.97 -0.55
CA LYS A 76 -15.51 -1.21 0.62
C LYS A 76 -14.83 -2.12 1.66
N ARG A 77 -15.43 -3.29 1.93
CA ARG A 77 -14.90 -4.29 2.86
C ARG A 77 -13.50 -4.77 2.44
N ASN A 78 -13.35 -5.15 1.17
CA ASN A 78 -12.06 -5.67 0.66
C ASN A 78 -10.97 -4.61 0.69
N ARG A 79 -11.30 -3.37 0.38
CA ARG A 79 -10.36 -2.24 0.46
C ARG A 79 -9.92 -1.98 1.91
N ARG A 80 -10.87 -2.05 2.86
CA ARG A 80 -10.56 -1.91 4.29
C ARG A 80 -9.63 -3.03 4.76
N ILE A 81 -9.92 -4.27 4.40
CA ILE A 81 -9.06 -5.42 4.73
C ILE A 81 -7.66 -5.23 4.15
N ALA A 82 -7.54 -4.86 2.87
CA ALA A 82 -6.25 -4.62 2.22
C ALA A 82 -5.46 -3.47 2.87
N THR A 83 -6.14 -2.40 3.31
CA THR A 83 -5.48 -1.28 4.01
C THR A 83 -4.99 -1.71 5.40
N VAL A 84 -5.80 -2.46 6.15
CA VAL A 84 -5.40 -2.95 7.48
C VAL A 84 -4.26 -3.96 7.35
N ALA A 85 -4.38 -4.93 6.44
CA ALA A 85 -3.32 -5.92 6.20
C ALA A 85 -2.01 -5.26 5.76
N GLY A 86 -2.08 -4.28 4.83
CA GLY A 86 -0.90 -3.52 4.40
C GLY A 86 -0.26 -2.75 5.55
N GLY A 87 -1.06 -2.13 6.42
CA GLY A 87 -0.56 -1.42 7.61
C GLY A 87 0.08 -2.35 8.64
N THR A 88 -0.49 -3.53 8.84
CA THR A 88 0.08 -4.57 9.71
C THR A 88 1.45 -5.01 9.21
N VAL A 89 1.56 -5.32 7.90
CA VAL A 89 2.81 -5.77 7.29
C VAL A 89 3.87 -4.66 7.32
N ALA A 90 3.50 -3.43 6.98
CA ALA A 90 4.41 -2.29 7.04
C ALA A 90 4.90 -2.02 8.47
N GLY A 91 4.00 -2.07 9.46
CA GLY A 91 4.33 -1.92 10.87
C GLY A 91 5.24 -3.04 11.39
N ALA A 92 4.97 -4.29 11.00
CA ALA A 92 5.85 -5.42 11.32
C ALA A 92 7.24 -5.25 10.73
N GLY A 93 7.33 -4.80 9.49
CA GLY A 93 8.61 -4.51 8.82
C GLY A 93 9.44 -3.44 9.53
N LEU A 94 8.80 -2.32 9.94
CA LEU A 94 9.43 -1.26 10.72
C LEU A 94 9.89 -1.79 12.08
N GLY A 95 9.04 -2.53 12.79
CA GLY A 95 9.40 -3.14 14.07
C GLY A 95 10.57 -4.12 13.95
N ALA A 96 10.56 -4.97 12.91
CA ALA A 96 11.64 -5.92 12.64
C ALA A 96 12.98 -5.22 12.35
N ALA A 97 12.93 -4.09 11.65
CA ALA A 97 14.13 -3.31 11.34
C ALA A 97 14.78 -2.69 12.58
N VAL A 98 13.98 -2.33 13.59
CA VAL A 98 14.48 -1.64 14.80
C VAL A 98 14.86 -2.61 15.91
N GLY A 99 14.05 -3.63 16.16
CA GLY A 99 14.18 -4.47 17.36
C GLY A 99 13.93 -5.96 17.16
N GLY A 100 14.05 -6.48 15.92
CA GLY A 100 13.92 -7.88 15.61
C GLY A 100 12.49 -8.42 15.82
N LYS A 101 12.36 -9.72 16.12
CA LYS A 101 11.08 -10.44 16.16
C LYS A 101 10.06 -9.88 17.16
N LYS A 102 10.51 -9.50 18.37
CA LYS A 102 9.63 -8.94 19.40
C LYS A 102 9.07 -7.57 19.01
N ALA A 103 9.93 -6.70 18.49
CA ALA A 103 9.51 -5.39 18.03
C ALA A 103 8.65 -5.48 16.76
N ALA A 104 8.85 -6.50 15.91
CA ALA A 104 7.99 -6.76 14.77
C ALA A 104 6.54 -7.06 15.19
N ALA A 105 6.33 -7.84 16.25
CA ALA A 105 4.99 -8.13 16.75
C ALA A 105 4.28 -6.87 17.29
N ILE A 106 5.01 -6.03 18.03
CA ILE A 106 4.49 -4.75 18.52
C ILE A 106 4.18 -3.82 17.35
N GLY A 107 5.11 -3.69 16.40
CA GLY A 107 4.94 -2.88 15.19
C GLY A 107 3.76 -3.34 14.33
N ALA A 108 3.53 -4.65 14.21
CA ALA A 108 2.36 -5.21 13.54
C ALA A 108 1.06 -4.76 14.23
N GLY A 109 0.99 -4.83 15.55
CA GLY A 109 -0.17 -4.40 16.33
C GLY A 109 -0.46 -2.91 16.16
N VAL A 110 0.56 -2.06 16.28
CA VAL A 110 0.45 -0.61 16.08
C VAL A 110 0.04 -0.29 14.64
N GLY A 111 0.65 -0.96 13.64
CA GLY A 111 0.32 -0.81 12.23
C GLY A 111 -1.12 -1.22 11.90
N ALA A 112 -1.60 -2.31 12.49
CA ALA A 112 -2.99 -2.75 12.36
C ALA A 112 -3.97 -1.75 12.98
N ALA A 113 -3.72 -1.33 14.22
CA ALA A 113 -4.58 -0.37 14.93
C ALA A 113 -4.62 0.99 14.22
N GLY A 114 -3.46 1.53 13.84
CA GLY A 114 -3.36 2.80 13.12
C GLY A 114 -4.09 2.78 11.78
N SER A 115 -3.90 1.73 10.98
CA SER A 115 -4.57 1.58 9.70
C SER A 115 -6.07 1.34 9.86
N TYR A 116 -6.52 0.64 10.88
CA TYR A 116 -7.93 0.47 11.20
C TYR A 116 -8.58 1.81 11.54
N LEU A 117 -7.98 2.60 12.45
CA LEU A 117 -8.45 3.93 12.82
C LEU A 117 -8.47 4.87 11.60
N TYR A 118 -7.44 4.82 10.75
CA TYR A 118 -7.41 5.55 9.50
C TYR A 118 -8.60 5.20 8.60
N THR A 119 -8.92 3.91 8.42
CA THR A 119 -10.06 3.48 7.60
C THR A 119 -11.41 3.91 8.20
N ARG A 120 -11.50 4.00 9.53
CA ARG A 120 -12.71 4.44 10.23
C ARG A 120 -12.91 5.96 10.14
N LYS A 121 -11.84 6.75 10.27
CA LYS A 121 -11.90 8.22 10.28
C LYS A 121 -11.89 8.83 8.87
N SER A 122 -11.31 8.17 7.88
CA SER A 122 -11.14 8.71 6.53
C SER A 122 -12.47 9.04 5.86
N SER A 123 -12.60 10.27 5.38
CA SER A 123 -13.77 10.78 4.64
C SER A 123 -14.07 9.97 3.37
N SER A 124 -13.03 9.37 2.79
CA SER A 124 -13.15 8.47 1.64
C SER A 124 -14.06 7.27 1.88
N TYR A 125 -14.03 6.71 3.09
CA TYR A 125 -14.88 5.60 3.46
C TYR A 125 -16.30 6.06 3.88
N LYS A 126 -16.44 7.27 4.42
CA LYS A 126 -17.73 7.87 4.78
C LYS A 126 -18.54 8.28 3.55
N ASN A 127 -17.90 8.84 2.53
CA ASN A 127 -18.57 9.25 1.29
C ASN A 127 -19.11 8.06 0.48
N ASP A 128 -18.43 6.92 0.50
CA ASP A 128 -18.93 5.69 -0.13
C ASP A 128 -20.21 5.18 0.55
N GLU A 129 -20.36 5.39 1.86
CA GLU A 129 -21.55 5.00 2.62
C GLU A 129 -22.77 5.88 2.29
N ARG A 130 -22.55 7.19 2.13
CA ARG A 130 -23.61 8.11 1.70
C ARG A 130 -24.10 7.80 0.28
N ARG A 131 -23.20 7.42 -0.64
CA ARG A 131 -23.56 7.00 -2.00
C ARG A 131 -24.36 5.70 -2.02
N TYR A 132 -23.99 4.74 -1.19
CA TYR A 132 -24.72 3.48 -1.08
C TYR A 132 -26.13 3.69 -0.53
N ARG A 133 -26.29 4.48 0.54
CA ARG A 133 -27.62 4.83 1.10
C ARG A 133 -28.52 5.54 0.10
N ARG A 134 -27.98 6.47 -0.70
CA ARG A 134 -28.76 7.13 -1.76
C ARG A 134 -29.23 6.15 -2.82
N ARG A 135 -28.40 5.21 -3.25
CA ARG A 135 -28.80 4.20 -4.25
C ARG A 135 -29.88 3.26 -3.73
N SER A 136 -29.79 2.81 -2.49
CA SER A 136 -30.77 1.93 -1.88
C SER A 136 -32.11 2.63 -1.62
N SER A 137 -32.12 3.94 -1.33
CA SER A 137 -33.36 4.70 -1.15
C SER A 137 -34.10 4.95 -2.47
N VAL A 138 -33.36 5.13 -3.58
CA VAL A 138 -33.97 5.27 -4.92
C VAL A 138 -34.56 3.93 -5.39
N ALA A 139 -33.85 2.83 -5.17
CA ALA A 139 -34.33 1.49 -5.55
C ALA A 139 -35.59 1.02 -4.76
N ARG A 140 -35.83 1.60 -3.58
CA ARG A 140 -37.06 1.30 -2.80
C ARG A 140 -38.29 2.12 -3.22
N ARG A 141 -38.12 3.14 -4.06
CA ARG A 141 -39.21 4.02 -4.51
C ARG A 141 -39.74 3.63 -5.92
N GLN A 142 -39.12 2.67 -6.55
CA GLN A 142 -39.57 2.01 -7.78
C GLN A 142 -40.22 0.66 -7.47
#